data_879641e1445d35c45263bf72383996c2
#
_entry.id   879641e1445d35c45263bf72383996c2
#
_cell.length_a   1.000
_cell.length_b   1.000
_cell.length_c   1.000
_cell.angle_alpha   90.00
_cell.angle_beta   90.00
_cell.angle_gamma   90.00
#
_symmetry.space_group_name_H-M   'P 1'
#
loop_
_entity.id
_entity.type
_entity.pdbx_description
1 polymer ?
#
loop_
_entity_poly.entity_id
_entity_poly.type
_entity_poly.pdbx_seq_one_letter_code
_entity_poly.pdbx_strand_id
1 'polypeptide(L)'
;MNINIAGDKTTATAGKPPFEVERLGARLGAEIHGLDLKQQHEPATFQALEAALIEHKIIVIRDQHLTTEQHVGVSRHFGELEVHPMRPQGQFPEILVLDNHKDNPVLSTDVWHSDTTFRKNPTKYTILRCQIMPRVGGDTLWADMTAAYEGLSDVFKTMIAPLRAVHDFKNFRALFTKSDQDQAKLRRMEEMFPTRRTQWCARIR
;
A
#
# COMPACT_ATOMS: atom_id res chain seq x y z
N MET A 1 5.74 -0.94 3.37
CA MET A 1 5.70 -2.42 3.45
C MET A 1 4.49 -2.91 2.67
N ASN A 2 4.68 -3.83 1.75
CA ASN A 2 3.66 -4.30 0.82
C ASN A 2 3.30 -5.77 1.11
N ILE A 3 2.04 -6.15 1.00
CA ILE A 3 1.53 -7.46 1.42
C ILE A 3 0.84 -8.18 0.25
N ASN A 4 1.19 -9.45 0.01
CA ASN A 4 0.55 -10.34 -0.95
C ASN A 4 -0.33 -11.38 -0.24
N ILE A 5 -1.50 -11.69 -0.77
CA ILE A 5 -2.40 -12.71 -0.19
C ILE A 5 -2.80 -13.78 -1.21
N ALA A 6 -2.70 -15.05 -0.77
CA ALA A 6 -3.52 -16.14 -1.25
C ALA A 6 -4.66 -16.31 -0.20
N GLY A 7 -5.92 -16.29 -0.66
CA GLY A 7 -7.04 -16.16 0.25
C GLY A 7 -7.48 -17.48 0.92
N ASP A 8 -7.93 -17.37 2.15
CA ASP A 8 -8.89 -18.30 2.74
C ASP A 8 -9.93 -17.51 3.56
N LYS A 9 -11.22 -17.81 3.35
CA LYS A 9 -12.33 -17.10 4.00
C LYS A 9 -12.86 -17.96 5.14
N THR A 10 -12.48 -17.61 6.37
CA THR A 10 -13.18 -18.11 7.56
C THR A 10 -14.07 -17.01 8.11
N THR A 11 -15.38 -17.19 8.06
CA THR A 11 -16.37 -16.31 8.70
C THR A 11 -16.37 -16.56 10.21
N ALA A 12 -15.77 -15.64 10.97
CA ALA A 12 -15.87 -15.62 12.43
C ALA A 12 -17.04 -14.72 12.86
N THR A 13 -17.80 -15.17 13.85
CA THR A 13 -18.86 -14.39 14.54
C THR A 13 -18.24 -13.18 15.24
N ALA A 14 -18.53 -12.01 14.72
CA ALA A 14 -17.93 -10.76 15.18
C ALA A 14 -18.56 -10.31 16.50
N GLY A 15 -17.83 -10.47 17.61
CA GLY A 15 -17.99 -9.65 18.80
C GLY A 15 -17.59 -8.19 18.49
N LYS A 16 -17.99 -7.23 19.38
CA LYS A 16 -17.56 -5.83 19.23
C LYS A 16 -16.02 -5.77 19.20
N PRO A 17 -15.41 -5.08 18.22
CA PRO A 17 -13.95 -4.96 18.16
C PRO A 17 -13.40 -4.27 19.42
N PRO A 18 -12.16 -4.60 19.84
CA PRO A 18 -11.55 -4.02 21.05
C PRO A 18 -11.05 -2.58 20.83
N PHE A 19 -11.55 -1.88 19.83
CA PHE A 19 -11.19 -0.51 19.49
C PHE A 19 -12.42 0.23 18.95
N GLU A 20 -12.31 1.55 18.90
CA GLU A 20 -13.31 2.43 18.31
C GLU A 20 -12.86 2.92 16.94
N VAL A 21 -13.83 3.17 16.06
CA VAL A 21 -13.58 3.63 14.68
C VAL A 21 -14.24 4.99 14.53
N GLU A 22 -13.43 6.02 14.27
CA GLU A 22 -13.91 7.38 13.98
C GLU A 22 -13.64 7.72 12.51
N ARG A 23 -14.67 8.13 11.77
CA ARG A 23 -14.52 8.49 10.35
C ARG A 23 -13.81 9.83 10.21
N LEU A 24 -12.75 9.88 9.42
CA LEU A 24 -12.02 11.11 9.07
C LEU A 24 -12.67 11.89 7.93
N GLY A 25 -13.43 11.21 7.09
CA GLY A 25 -14.09 11.82 5.94
C GLY A 25 -15.40 11.13 5.58
N ALA A 26 -16.15 11.76 4.69
CA ALA A 26 -17.45 11.25 4.28
C ALA A 26 -17.36 9.89 3.54
N ARG A 27 -16.27 9.63 2.83
CA ARG A 27 -16.08 8.45 1.98
C ARG A 27 -14.78 7.70 2.20
N LEU A 28 -13.76 8.36 2.73
CA LEU A 28 -12.40 7.85 2.82
C LEU A 28 -11.80 8.18 4.17
N GLY A 29 -11.16 7.18 4.78
CA GLY A 29 -10.37 7.32 5.99
C GLY A 29 -11.15 7.15 7.28
N ALA A 30 -10.56 6.39 8.21
CA ALA A 30 -10.99 6.31 9.59
C ALA A 30 -9.80 6.30 10.55
N GLU A 31 -9.98 6.82 11.74
CA GLU A 31 -9.04 6.72 12.84
C GLU A 31 -9.48 5.60 13.80
N ILE A 32 -8.52 4.81 14.23
CA ILE A 32 -8.72 3.71 15.18
C ILE A 32 -8.24 4.17 16.55
N HIS A 33 -9.12 4.16 17.53
CA HIS A 33 -8.84 4.56 18.90
C HIS A 33 -8.86 3.37 19.86
N GLY A 34 -8.04 3.46 20.91
CA GLY A 34 -8.02 2.46 21.99
C GLY A 34 -7.21 1.20 21.67
N LEU A 35 -6.42 1.20 20.60
CA LEU A 35 -5.57 0.06 20.20
C LEU A 35 -4.09 0.41 20.35
N ASP A 36 -3.35 -0.37 21.12
CA ASP A 36 -1.88 -0.32 21.21
C ASP A 36 -1.28 -1.56 20.53
N LEU A 37 -0.74 -1.38 19.33
CA LEU A 37 -0.15 -2.46 18.52
C LEU A 37 1.16 -3.03 19.08
N LYS A 38 1.70 -2.49 20.17
CA LYS A 38 2.83 -3.11 20.90
C LYS A 38 2.38 -4.34 21.67
N GLN A 39 1.11 -4.38 22.07
CA GLN A 39 0.55 -5.47 22.83
C GLN A 39 0.21 -6.67 21.91
N GLN A 40 0.12 -7.83 22.51
CA GLN A 40 -0.41 -8.99 21.79
C GLN A 40 -1.93 -8.89 21.70
N HIS A 41 -2.45 -9.13 20.52
CA HIS A 41 -3.87 -9.11 20.23
C HIS A 41 -4.31 -10.43 19.61
N GLU A 42 -5.54 -10.81 19.90
CA GLU A 42 -6.17 -11.96 19.28
C GLU A 42 -6.32 -11.78 17.76
N PRO A 43 -6.28 -12.86 16.97
CA PRO A 43 -6.48 -12.79 15.53
C PRO A 43 -7.74 -12.04 15.10
N ALA A 44 -8.82 -12.12 15.91
CA ALA A 44 -10.07 -11.41 15.67
C ALA A 44 -9.90 -9.88 15.63
N THR A 45 -8.95 -9.33 16.40
CA THR A 45 -8.62 -7.88 16.37
C THR A 45 -8.08 -7.47 15.00
N PHE A 46 -7.17 -8.25 14.42
CA PHE A 46 -6.62 -7.97 13.09
C PHE A 46 -7.64 -8.18 11.98
N GLN A 47 -8.54 -9.15 12.12
CA GLN A 47 -9.68 -9.31 11.21
C GLN A 47 -10.62 -8.09 11.25
N ALA A 48 -10.88 -7.56 12.44
CA ALA A 48 -11.68 -6.35 12.60
C ALA A 48 -10.97 -5.11 12.01
N LEU A 49 -9.64 -4.99 12.16
CA LEU A 49 -8.84 -3.94 11.52
C LEU A 49 -8.89 -4.06 9.99
N GLU A 50 -8.78 -5.27 9.44
CA GLU A 50 -8.89 -5.50 8.01
C GLU A 50 -10.28 -5.14 7.49
N ALA A 51 -11.34 -5.48 8.23
CA ALA A 51 -12.70 -5.10 7.89
C ALA A 51 -12.88 -3.57 7.87
N ALA A 52 -12.36 -2.87 8.89
CA ALA A 52 -12.36 -1.41 8.94
C ALA A 52 -11.56 -0.80 7.76
N LEU A 53 -10.39 -1.38 7.43
CA LEU A 53 -9.59 -0.95 6.28
C LEU A 53 -10.34 -1.12 4.96
N ILE A 54 -11.05 -2.24 4.76
CA ILE A 54 -11.84 -2.49 3.56
C ILE A 54 -13.01 -1.51 3.46
N GLU A 55 -13.69 -1.23 4.57
CA GLU A 55 -14.82 -0.30 4.62
C GLU A 55 -14.37 1.15 4.36
N HIS A 56 -13.36 1.61 5.10
CA HIS A 56 -12.90 2.99 5.07
C HIS A 56 -11.76 3.26 4.10
N LYS A 57 -11.18 2.23 3.46
CA LYS A 57 -10.07 2.24 2.48
C LYS A 57 -8.72 2.67 3.03
N ILE A 58 -8.72 3.47 4.10
CA ILE A 58 -7.54 3.89 4.86
C ILE A 58 -7.92 3.88 6.33
N ILE A 59 -7.04 3.36 7.16
CA ILE A 59 -7.12 3.50 8.61
C ILE A 59 -5.84 4.14 9.13
N VAL A 60 -5.99 4.98 10.15
CA VAL A 60 -4.89 5.65 10.86
C VAL A 60 -4.94 5.21 12.32
N ILE A 61 -3.80 4.81 12.85
CA ILE A 61 -3.65 4.43 14.26
C ILE A 61 -2.52 5.30 14.80
N ARG A 62 -2.86 6.29 15.64
CA ARG A 62 -1.88 7.26 16.11
C ARG A 62 -1.06 6.71 17.28
N ASP A 63 0.05 7.40 17.53
CA ASP A 63 0.93 7.19 18.71
C ASP A 63 1.50 5.77 18.84
N GLN A 64 1.67 5.09 17.70
CA GLN A 64 2.21 3.73 17.63
C GLN A 64 3.75 3.77 17.55
N HIS A 65 4.42 3.83 18.69
CA HIS A 65 5.89 3.82 18.78
C HIS A 65 6.44 2.38 18.71
N LEU A 66 6.26 1.73 17.57
CA LEU A 66 6.70 0.35 17.33
C LEU A 66 8.21 0.29 17.06
N THR A 67 8.86 -0.79 17.48
CA THR A 67 10.16 -1.17 16.91
C THR A 67 9.98 -1.69 15.48
N THR A 68 11.07 -1.91 14.77
CA THR A 68 11.00 -2.47 13.41
C THR A 68 10.47 -3.91 13.44
N GLU A 69 10.89 -4.72 14.41
CA GLU A 69 10.37 -6.08 14.63
C GLU A 69 8.86 -6.07 14.87
N GLN A 70 8.39 -5.16 15.74
CA GLN A 70 6.97 -5.06 16.05
C GLN A 70 6.18 -4.64 14.81
N HIS A 71 6.69 -3.69 14.02
CA HIS A 71 6.06 -3.30 12.76
C HIS A 71 5.96 -4.48 11.78
N VAL A 72 7.03 -5.27 11.62
CA VAL A 72 7.03 -6.50 10.82
C VAL A 72 6.03 -7.51 11.39
N GLY A 73 6.02 -7.72 12.71
CA GLY A 73 5.11 -8.64 13.39
C GLY A 73 3.65 -8.30 13.16
N VAL A 74 3.26 -7.04 13.39
CA VAL A 74 1.90 -6.54 13.11
C VAL A 74 1.52 -6.73 11.64
N SER A 75 2.44 -6.42 10.74
CA SER A 75 2.16 -6.50 9.30
C SER A 75 1.89 -7.92 8.81
N ARG A 76 2.49 -8.92 9.43
CA ARG A 76 2.27 -10.35 9.10
C ARG A 76 0.83 -10.83 9.35
N HIS A 77 0.08 -10.17 10.21
CA HIS A 77 -1.34 -10.49 10.42
C HIS A 77 -2.21 -10.18 9.20
N PHE A 78 -1.73 -9.31 8.29
CA PHE A 78 -2.43 -8.95 7.06
C PHE A 78 -2.02 -9.80 5.85
N GLY A 79 -1.06 -10.70 6.01
CA GLY A 79 -0.61 -11.63 4.97
C GLY A 79 0.91 -11.73 4.84
N GLU A 80 1.34 -12.39 3.76
CA GLU A 80 2.75 -12.55 3.45
C GLU A 80 3.37 -11.21 3.05
N LEU A 81 4.53 -10.90 3.64
CA LEU A 81 5.21 -9.64 3.42
C LEU A 81 6.05 -9.67 2.16
N GLU A 82 6.00 -8.59 1.41
CA GLU A 82 6.80 -8.43 0.22
C GLU A 82 8.23 -8.00 0.56
N VAL A 83 9.20 -8.70 -0.03
CA VAL A 83 10.60 -8.27 -0.07
C VAL A 83 10.86 -7.58 -1.41
N HIS A 84 11.27 -6.31 -1.36
CA HIS A 84 11.53 -5.56 -2.58
C HIS A 84 12.82 -6.06 -3.26
N PRO A 85 12.77 -6.55 -4.51
CA PRO A 85 13.89 -7.28 -5.14
C PRO A 85 15.14 -6.42 -5.38
N MET A 86 15.03 -5.11 -5.28
CA MET A 86 16.11 -4.16 -5.57
C MET A 86 16.75 -3.55 -4.33
N ARG A 87 16.26 -3.91 -3.14
CA ARG A 87 16.79 -3.36 -1.90
C ARG A 87 17.89 -4.25 -1.33
N PRO A 88 18.89 -3.65 -0.65
CA PRO A 88 19.87 -4.42 0.09
C PRO A 88 19.17 -5.35 1.08
N GLN A 89 19.58 -6.60 1.11
CA GLN A 89 19.16 -7.55 2.11
C GLN A 89 19.73 -7.10 3.46
N GLY A 90 18.86 -6.69 4.37
CA GLY A 90 19.18 -6.32 5.73
C GLY A 90 18.49 -7.24 6.72
N GLN A 91 18.56 -6.90 8.01
CA GLN A 91 17.87 -7.64 9.05
C GLN A 91 16.35 -7.71 8.82
N PHE A 92 15.78 -6.69 8.19
CA PHE A 92 14.35 -6.59 7.86
C PHE A 92 14.19 -6.25 6.38
N PRO A 93 14.35 -7.23 5.47
CA PRO A 93 14.29 -6.99 4.04
C PRO A 93 12.89 -6.56 3.55
N GLU A 94 11.85 -6.77 4.36
CA GLU A 94 10.47 -6.36 4.09
C GLU A 94 10.25 -4.86 4.32
N ILE A 95 11.16 -4.18 5.03
CA ILE A 95 11.04 -2.76 5.34
C ILE A 95 11.66 -1.92 4.24
N LEU A 96 10.85 -1.01 3.71
CA LEU A 96 11.26 0.05 2.82
C LEU A 96 11.35 1.36 3.60
N VAL A 97 12.57 1.87 3.81
CA VAL A 97 12.77 3.19 4.42
C VAL A 97 12.69 4.25 3.32
N LEU A 98 11.76 5.18 3.48
CA LEU A 98 11.63 6.39 2.67
C LEU A 98 12.12 7.57 3.50
N ASP A 99 13.25 8.14 3.10
CA ASP A 99 13.89 9.25 3.80
C ASP A 99 14.06 10.42 2.84
N ASN A 100 13.21 11.43 3.04
CA ASN A 100 13.17 12.62 2.21
C ASN A 100 13.83 13.78 2.96
N HIS A 101 15.06 14.08 2.63
CA HIS A 101 15.78 15.25 3.13
C HIS A 101 16.57 15.91 2.00
N LYS A 102 17.09 17.14 2.25
CA LYS A 102 17.73 17.99 1.24
C LYS A 102 18.89 17.35 0.47
N ASP A 103 19.62 16.43 1.12
CA ASP A 103 20.79 15.76 0.54
C ASP A 103 20.45 14.40 -0.10
N ASN A 104 19.19 13.95 0.03
CA ASN A 104 18.69 12.75 -0.58
C ASN A 104 17.64 13.13 -1.64
N PRO A 105 17.96 13.03 -2.93
CA PRO A 105 17.04 13.42 -3.97
C PRO A 105 15.75 12.64 -3.84
N VAL A 106 14.67 13.37 -3.67
CA VAL A 106 13.32 12.82 -3.55
C VAL A 106 13.02 12.00 -4.80
N LEU A 107 12.79 10.72 -4.62
CA LEU A 107 12.04 9.96 -5.60
C LEU A 107 10.71 10.66 -5.76
N SER A 108 10.28 10.93 -6.99
CA SER A 108 9.01 11.58 -7.29
C SER A 108 7.87 10.90 -6.55
N THR A 109 7.56 11.41 -5.35
CA THR A 109 6.50 10.89 -4.48
C THR A 109 5.25 11.75 -4.55
N ASP A 110 5.28 12.78 -5.41
CA ASP A 110 4.25 13.79 -5.63
C ASP A 110 3.32 13.49 -6.81
N VAL A 111 3.36 12.28 -7.34
CA VAL A 111 2.47 11.81 -8.42
C VAL A 111 1.45 10.81 -7.87
N TRP A 112 0.21 10.95 -8.33
CA TRP A 112 -0.84 9.96 -8.04
C TRP A 112 -0.46 8.59 -8.62
N HIS A 113 -0.46 7.56 -7.79
CA HIS A 113 -0.12 6.21 -8.19
C HIS A 113 -0.85 5.16 -7.34
N SER A 114 -0.83 3.93 -7.80
CA SER A 114 -1.11 2.75 -6.99
C SER A 114 0.14 1.88 -6.97
N ASP A 115 0.45 1.32 -5.82
CA ASP A 115 1.66 0.54 -5.62
C ASP A 115 1.66 -0.75 -6.46
N THR A 116 2.82 -1.11 -6.96
CA THR A 116 3.17 -2.41 -7.59
C THR A 116 2.23 -2.90 -8.69
N THR A 117 1.48 -2.01 -9.35
CA THR A 117 0.51 -2.38 -10.41
C THR A 117 1.14 -3.10 -11.60
N PHE A 118 2.46 -3.00 -11.79
CA PHE A 118 3.23 -3.72 -12.80
C PHE A 118 3.39 -5.22 -12.50
N ARG A 119 3.09 -5.67 -11.27
CA ARG A 119 3.16 -7.10 -10.88
C ARG A 119 1.93 -7.87 -11.33
N LYS A 120 2.09 -9.18 -11.50
CA LYS A 120 0.96 -10.10 -11.80
C LYS A 120 -0.06 -10.09 -10.65
N ASN A 121 0.43 -10.13 -9.44
CA ASN A 121 -0.34 -9.99 -8.21
C ASN A 121 0.19 -8.73 -7.50
N PRO A 122 -0.46 -7.57 -7.68
CA PRO A 122 -0.09 -6.37 -6.94
C PRO A 122 -0.25 -6.58 -5.43
N THR A 123 0.46 -5.81 -4.66
CA THR A 123 0.30 -5.80 -3.19
C THR A 123 -1.11 -5.37 -2.81
N LYS A 124 -1.68 -6.06 -1.83
CA LYS A 124 -3.05 -5.79 -1.37
C LYS A 124 -3.10 -4.57 -0.46
N TYR A 125 -2.15 -4.47 0.46
CA TYR A 125 -2.07 -3.39 1.44
C TYR A 125 -0.66 -2.81 1.51
N THR A 126 -0.57 -1.54 1.85
CA THR A 126 0.67 -0.86 2.23
C THR A 126 0.52 -0.34 3.64
N ILE A 127 1.47 -0.67 4.52
CA ILE A 127 1.50 -0.20 5.90
C ILE A 127 2.65 0.79 6.05
N LEU A 128 2.32 2.03 6.31
CA LEU A 128 3.28 3.12 6.51
C LEU A 128 3.42 3.40 8.00
N ARG A 129 4.66 3.55 8.46
CA ARG A 129 4.96 4.04 9.80
C ARG A 129 5.77 5.32 9.70
N CYS A 130 5.18 6.43 10.10
CA CYS A 130 5.87 7.70 10.16
C CYS A 130 6.90 7.69 11.31
N GLN A 131 8.13 8.08 11.03
CA GLN A 131 9.20 8.21 12.00
C GLN A 131 9.51 9.68 12.32
N ILE A 132 9.55 10.49 11.30
CA ILE A 132 9.88 11.91 11.37
C ILE A 132 8.90 12.67 10.48
N MET A 133 8.23 13.66 11.07
CA MET A 133 7.34 14.58 10.34
C MET A 133 7.92 15.97 10.33
N PRO A 134 7.89 16.69 9.20
CA PRO A 134 8.19 18.11 9.18
C PRO A 134 7.10 18.90 9.93
N ARG A 135 7.44 20.12 10.40
CA ARG A 135 6.46 21.00 11.06
C ARG A 135 5.37 21.49 10.11
N VAL A 136 5.64 21.55 8.81
CA VAL A 136 4.74 22.04 7.77
C VAL A 136 4.96 21.22 6.51
N GLY A 137 3.88 20.78 5.88
CA GLY A 137 3.89 19.98 4.67
C GLY A 137 4.24 18.50 4.91
N GLY A 138 4.48 17.78 3.83
CA GLY A 138 4.75 16.34 3.88
C GLY A 138 3.51 15.49 4.05
N ASP A 139 2.32 16.04 3.81
CA ASP A 139 1.06 15.32 3.92
C ASP A 139 0.98 14.18 2.90
N THR A 140 0.44 13.05 3.34
CA THR A 140 0.11 11.95 2.43
C THR A 140 -1.33 12.09 1.97
N LEU A 141 -1.52 12.19 0.66
CA LEU A 141 -2.83 12.35 0.04
C LEU A 141 -3.33 11.01 -0.50
N TRP A 142 -4.64 10.79 -0.38
CA TRP A 142 -5.29 9.56 -0.81
C TRP A 142 -6.53 9.87 -1.64
N ALA A 143 -6.83 9.03 -2.62
CA ALA A 143 -8.03 9.14 -3.45
C ALA A 143 -8.79 7.80 -3.49
N ASP A 144 -10.11 7.85 -3.23
CA ASP A 144 -10.98 6.69 -3.41
C ASP A 144 -11.32 6.53 -4.90
N MET A 145 -10.58 5.65 -5.58
CA MET A 145 -10.79 5.38 -7.01
C MET A 145 -12.09 4.63 -7.29
N THR A 146 -12.65 3.91 -6.30
CA THR A 146 -13.98 3.30 -6.43
C THR A 146 -15.05 4.37 -6.49
N ALA A 147 -15.04 5.31 -5.54
CA ALA A 147 -15.98 6.43 -5.55
C ALA A 147 -15.78 7.33 -6.77
N ALA A 148 -14.54 7.54 -7.22
CA ALA A 148 -14.27 8.28 -8.46
C ALA A 148 -14.92 7.62 -9.68
N TYR A 149 -14.80 6.29 -9.80
CA TYR A 149 -15.44 5.55 -10.88
C TYR A 149 -16.98 5.55 -10.76
N GLU A 150 -17.50 5.34 -9.56
CA GLU A 150 -18.97 5.35 -9.31
C GLU A 150 -19.60 6.71 -9.63
N GLY A 151 -18.87 7.79 -9.38
CA GLY A 151 -19.29 9.15 -9.68
C GLY A 151 -19.30 9.53 -11.17
N LEU A 152 -18.74 8.68 -12.05
CA LEU A 152 -18.80 8.92 -13.49
C LEU A 152 -20.23 8.71 -14.03
N SER A 153 -20.61 9.48 -15.06
CA SER A 153 -21.84 9.23 -15.81
C SER A 153 -21.77 7.89 -16.55
N ASP A 154 -22.92 7.30 -16.87
CA ASP A 154 -22.99 6.04 -17.62
C ASP A 154 -22.33 6.14 -19.00
N VAL A 155 -22.37 7.31 -19.62
CA VAL A 155 -21.68 7.60 -20.89
C VAL A 155 -20.18 7.43 -20.72
N PHE A 156 -19.58 8.05 -19.69
CA PHE A 156 -18.17 7.92 -19.41
C PHE A 156 -17.80 6.48 -19.03
N LYS A 157 -18.59 5.82 -18.19
CA LYS A 157 -18.36 4.41 -17.83
C LYS A 157 -18.35 3.52 -19.07
N THR A 158 -19.30 3.71 -19.99
CA THR A 158 -19.36 2.97 -21.27
C THR A 158 -18.13 3.24 -22.15
N MET A 159 -17.73 4.51 -22.24
CA MET A 159 -16.58 4.91 -23.05
C MET A 159 -15.26 4.30 -22.54
N ILE A 160 -15.05 4.24 -21.24
CA ILE A 160 -13.81 3.74 -20.66
C ILE A 160 -13.80 2.22 -20.42
N ALA A 161 -14.96 1.57 -20.43
CA ALA A 161 -15.06 0.12 -20.18
C ALA A 161 -14.18 -0.76 -21.08
N PRO A 162 -14.03 -0.49 -22.41
CA PRO A 162 -13.15 -1.29 -23.28
C PRO A 162 -11.67 -0.92 -23.17
N LEU A 163 -11.32 0.18 -22.49
CA LEU A 163 -9.95 0.66 -22.41
C LEU A 163 -9.07 -0.28 -21.57
N ARG A 164 -7.80 -0.33 -21.92
CA ARG A 164 -6.79 -1.09 -21.19
C ARG A 164 -5.68 -0.16 -20.71
N ALA A 165 -5.31 -0.30 -19.44
CA ALA A 165 -4.13 0.34 -18.88
C ALA A 165 -2.89 -0.53 -19.13
N VAL A 166 -1.79 0.13 -19.46
CA VAL A 166 -0.47 -0.51 -19.57
C VAL A 166 0.27 -0.27 -18.26
N HIS A 167 0.69 -1.36 -17.62
CA HIS A 167 1.47 -1.33 -16.40
C HIS A 167 2.86 -1.87 -16.70
N ASP A 168 3.86 -1.05 -16.52
CA ASP A 168 5.25 -1.43 -16.73
C ASP A 168 6.19 -0.78 -15.70
N PHE A 169 7.44 -1.22 -15.72
CA PHE A 169 8.48 -0.71 -14.85
C PHE A 169 9.25 0.49 -15.48
N LYS A 170 8.83 1.00 -16.64
CA LYS A 170 9.57 1.99 -17.41
C LYS A 170 9.73 3.33 -16.72
N ASN A 171 8.77 3.74 -15.91
CA ASN A 171 8.83 4.99 -15.15
C ASN A 171 9.98 5.02 -14.14
N PHE A 172 10.47 3.85 -13.75
CA PHE A 172 11.60 3.74 -12.83
C PHE A 172 12.97 3.70 -13.54
N ARG A 173 13.02 3.65 -14.89
CA ARG A 173 14.28 3.57 -15.65
C ARG A 173 15.25 4.70 -15.33
N ALA A 174 14.75 5.91 -15.09
CA ALA A 174 15.58 7.04 -14.75
C ALA A 174 16.42 6.85 -13.47
N LEU A 175 16.00 5.93 -12.59
CA LEU A 175 16.72 5.59 -11.37
C LEU A 175 17.94 4.67 -11.62
N PHE A 176 18.05 4.10 -12.83
CA PHE A 176 19.04 3.08 -13.18
C PHE A 176 19.97 3.52 -14.32
N THR A 177 20.26 4.80 -14.42
CA THR A 177 21.04 5.35 -15.54
C THR A 177 22.51 5.64 -15.22
N LYS A 178 22.91 5.50 -13.94
CA LYS A 178 24.19 6.03 -13.46
C LYS A 178 25.39 5.06 -13.62
N SER A 179 25.14 3.77 -13.78
CA SER A 179 26.21 2.76 -13.87
C SER A 179 25.80 1.53 -14.67
N ASP A 180 26.78 0.72 -15.12
CA ASP A 180 26.54 -0.56 -15.78
C ASP A 180 25.81 -1.54 -14.84
N GLN A 181 26.05 -1.46 -13.54
CA GLN A 181 25.35 -2.25 -12.54
C GLN A 181 23.86 -1.87 -12.47
N ASP A 182 23.54 -0.58 -12.59
CA ASP A 182 22.15 -0.12 -12.62
C ASP A 182 21.45 -0.62 -13.88
N GLN A 183 22.13 -0.59 -15.03
CA GLN A 183 21.61 -1.12 -16.28
C GLN A 183 21.33 -2.63 -16.20
N ALA A 184 22.19 -3.38 -15.54
CA ALA A 184 22.00 -4.82 -15.33
C ALA A 184 20.81 -5.09 -14.38
N LYS A 185 20.67 -4.30 -13.31
CA LYS A 185 19.50 -4.37 -12.41
C LYS A 185 18.21 -4.04 -13.15
N LEU A 186 18.21 -2.99 -13.97
CA LEU A 186 17.04 -2.61 -14.77
C LEU A 186 16.60 -3.76 -15.69
N ARG A 187 17.52 -4.34 -16.46
CA ARG A 187 17.22 -5.49 -17.34
C ARG A 187 16.59 -6.63 -16.56
N ARG A 188 17.18 -7.00 -15.42
CA ARG A 188 16.62 -8.05 -14.56
C ARG A 188 15.20 -7.72 -14.08
N MET A 189 14.92 -6.47 -13.75
CA MET A 189 13.57 -6.03 -13.34
C MET A 189 12.58 -6.11 -14.49
N GLU A 190 12.98 -5.71 -15.69
CA GLU A 190 12.13 -5.79 -16.89
C GLU A 190 11.80 -7.25 -17.27
N GLU A 191 12.75 -8.17 -17.08
CA GLU A 191 12.53 -9.61 -17.25
C GLU A 191 11.58 -10.17 -16.20
N MET A 192 11.76 -9.79 -14.93
CA MET A 192 10.90 -10.22 -13.82
C MET A 192 9.49 -9.66 -13.90
N PHE A 193 9.35 -8.45 -14.42
CA PHE A 193 8.09 -7.72 -14.50
C PHE A 193 7.81 -7.23 -15.93
N PRO A 194 7.45 -8.14 -16.84
CA PRO A 194 7.13 -7.77 -18.20
C PRO A 194 5.90 -6.86 -18.25
N THR A 195 5.87 -5.97 -19.23
CA THR A 195 4.74 -5.04 -19.45
C THR A 195 3.42 -5.79 -19.46
N ARG A 196 2.46 -5.30 -18.68
CA ARG A 196 1.13 -5.90 -18.55
C ARG A 196 0.04 -4.95 -19.03
N ARG A 197 -1.02 -5.55 -19.53
CA ARG A 197 -2.24 -4.82 -19.88
C ARG A 197 -3.40 -5.34 -19.04
N THR A 198 -4.02 -4.45 -18.28
CA THR A 198 -5.23 -4.75 -17.51
C THR A 198 -6.41 -3.94 -18.06
N GLN A 199 -7.63 -4.34 -17.74
CA GLN A 199 -8.78 -3.48 -17.98
C GLN A 199 -8.62 -2.21 -17.14
N TRP A 200 -8.82 -1.02 -17.75
CA TRP A 200 -8.64 0.26 -17.04
C TRP A 200 -9.49 0.33 -15.77
N CYS A 201 -10.76 -0.05 -15.91
CA CYS A 201 -11.69 -0.10 -14.79
C CYS A 201 -11.88 -1.56 -14.38
N ALA A 202 -10.90 -2.15 -13.68
CA ALA A 202 -11.10 -3.44 -13.06
C ALA A 202 -12.21 -3.32 -11.99
N ARG A 203 -13.25 -4.16 -12.08
CA ARG A 203 -14.23 -4.27 -10.99
C ARG A 203 -13.49 -4.76 -9.75
N ILE A 204 -13.50 -3.94 -8.70
CA ILE A 204 -13.15 -4.39 -7.36
C ILE A 204 -14.27 -5.33 -6.94
N ARG A 205 -13.97 -6.60 -6.84
CA ARG A 205 -14.89 -7.63 -6.32
C ARG A 205 -14.66 -7.78 -4.83
#